data_cafed1a02785543b296a6a1bdcc7feae
#
_entry.id   cafed1a02785543b296a6a1bdcc7feae
#
_cell.length_a   1.000
_cell.length_b   1.000
_cell.length_c   1.000
_cell.angle_alpha   90.00
_cell.angle_beta   90.00
_cell.angle_gamma   90.00
#
_symmetry.space_group_name_H-M   'P 1'
#
loop_
_entity.id
_entity.type
_entity.pdbx_description
1 polymer ?
#
loop_
_entity_poly.entity_id
_entity_poly.type
_entity_poly.pdbx_seq_one_letter_code
_entity_poly.pdbx_strand_id
1 'polypeptide(L)'
;MQVKFNAVVSAAALLIAGAASAQDMVVKIGHVGPTSGGIAHLGKDNEMGARMAIDELNAKGVTIGGKKAKFELLAEDDAGDPKQGTAVAQKLVDSKVNGVIGHLNSGTTIPASKIYSDAGIPQISPSATNPKYTRNGYKTAFRVVADDTHLGGTLGRYAIKELKGKSIAVIDDRTAYGQGVAEEFAKAVKASGGSIAEQQFTNDKATDFTAILTAIKAKNPDVVFYGGMDAVAGPMIRQMKQLGINAKFLGGDGICSGELPKLAAGAMADGQVICAEAGGVEGEQKAGMEKFKADFKKKFGAEVQIYAPYVYDATMVMVDAMVKAGSADPAKYLPVLAKENYKGVTGNISFDEKGDIKNGARTLYTYKGGKREQMAVVR
;
A
#
# COMPACT_ATOMS: atom_id res chain seq x y z
N MET A 1 34.00 74.20 -54.57
CA MET A 1 32.63 73.97 -54.09
C MET A 1 32.54 72.55 -53.66
N GLN A 2 32.72 72.29 -52.36
CA GLN A 2 32.80 70.94 -51.76
C GLN A 2 31.53 70.70 -51.00
N VAL A 3 30.79 69.67 -51.41
CA VAL A 3 29.59 69.21 -50.72
C VAL A 3 29.94 68.03 -49.80
N LYS A 4 29.78 68.26 -48.49
CA LYS A 4 30.02 67.25 -47.45
C LYS A 4 28.76 66.38 -47.33
N PHE A 5 28.87 65.09 -47.62
CA PHE A 5 27.86 64.08 -47.29
C PHE A 5 28.07 63.61 -45.84
N ASN A 6 27.10 63.87 -45.00
CA ASN A 6 27.01 63.27 -43.66
C ASN A 6 26.24 61.94 -43.76
N ALA A 7 26.95 60.85 -43.52
CA ALA A 7 26.29 59.54 -43.37
C ALA A 7 25.88 59.36 -41.88
N VAL A 8 24.58 59.28 -41.67
CA VAL A 8 24.00 58.91 -40.39
C VAL A 8 23.91 57.36 -40.34
N VAL A 9 24.74 56.77 -39.52
CA VAL A 9 24.69 55.33 -39.24
C VAL A 9 23.74 55.11 -38.07
N SER A 10 22.50 54.66 -38.37
CA SER A 10 21.53 54.18 -37.33
C SER A 10 21.89 52.77 -36.90
N ALA A 11 22.45 52.61 -35.73
CA ALA A 11 22.65 51.32 -35.11
C ALA A 11 21.31 50.83 -34.51
N ALA A 12 20.63 49.95 -35.23
CA ALA A 12 19.52 49.21 -34.67
C ALA A 12 20.04 48.05 -33.77
N ALA A 13 20.03 48.28 -32.47
CA ALA A 13 20.29 47.22 -31.49
C ALA A 13 19.09 46.27 -31.45
N LEU A 14 19.19 45.12 -32.10
CA LEU A 14 18.25 44.00 -31.95
C LEU A 14 18.45 43.42 -30.52
N LEU A 15 17.53 43.78 -29.63
CA LEU A 15 17.33 43.06 -28.36
C LEU A 15 16.72 41.68 -28.71
N ILE A 16 17.55 40.68 -28.90
CA ILE A 16 17.14 39.28 -28.86
C ILE A 16 16.87 38.96 -27.39
N ALA A 17 15.62 39.18 -26.98
CA ALA A 17 15.15 38.60 -25.73
C ALA A 17 15.12 37.08 -25.97
N GLY A 18 16.21 36.42 -25.63
CA GLY A 18 16.25 34.97 -25.56
C GLY A 18 15.25 34.55 -24.51
N ALA A 19 14.09 34.04 -24.95
CA ALA A 19 13.21 33.27 -24.09
C ALA A 19 14.06 32.07 -23.62
N ALA A 20 14.69 32.20 -22.46
CA ALA A 20 15.25 31.06 -21.76
C ALA A 20 14.09 30.13 -21.51
N SER A 21 13.91 29.13 -22.37
CA SER A 21 13.02 28.00 -22.12
C SER A 21 13.48 27.44 -20.79
N ALA A 22 12.74 27.73 -19.74
CA ALA A 22 13.02 27.16 -18.42
C ALA A 22 12.96 25.64 -18.60
N GLN A 23 14.12 25.00 -18.53
CA GLN A 23 14.23 23.56 -18.68
C GLN A 23 13.32 22.91 -17.63
N ASP A 24 12.43 22.00 -18.07
CA ASP A 24 11.54 21.27 -17.17
C ASP A 24 12.36 20.57 -16.09
N MET A 25 11.88 20.64 -14.85
CA MET A 25 12.51 19.90 -13.74
C MET A 25 12.05 18.45 -13.81
N VAL A 26 12.99 17.52 -13.97
CA VAL A 26 12.68 16.09 -13.87
C VAL A 26 12.58 15.69 -12.40
N VAL A 27 11.46 15.07 -12.02
CA VAL A 27 11.22 14.51 -10.69
C VAL A 27 11.04 13.02 -10.83
N LYS A 28 11.95 12.24 -10.26
CA LYS A 28 11.94 10.78 -10.31
C LYS A 28 11.26 10.21 -9.07
N ILE A 29 10.19 9.49 -9.25
CA ILE A 29 9.48 8.77 -8.19
C ILE A 29 9.77 7.28 -8.35
N GLY A 30 10.37 6.68 -7.33
CA GLY A 30 10.54 5.23 -7.25
C GLY A 30 9.24 4.55 -6.85
N HIS A 31 8.95 3.41 -7.45
CA HIS A 31 7.85 2.54 -7.03
C HIS A 31 8.35 1.11 -6.93
N VAL A 32 7.97 0.38 -5.86
CA VAL A 32 8.36 -1.01 -5.65
C VAL A 32 7.17 -1.83 -5.16
N GLY A 33 6.97 -2.95 -5.81
CA GLY A 33 6.00 -3.98 -5.42
C GLY A 33 6.26 -5.28 -6.16
N PRO A 34 5.66 -6.41 -5.71
CA PRO A 34 5.87 -7.72 -6.32
C PRO A 34 5.06 -7.84 -7.63
N THR A 35 5.62 -7.44 -8.76
CA THR A 35 4.95 -7.55 -10.07
C THR A 35 5.14 -8.92 -10.72
N SER A 36 5.90 -9.81 -10.09
CA SER A 36 6.06 -11.22 -10.43
C SER A 36 5.71 -12.13 -9.24
N GLY A 37 5.60 -13.44 -9.48
CA GLY A 37 5.28 -14.45 -8.45
C GLY A 37 3.80 -14.56 -8.10
N GLY A 38 3.49 -15.24 -7.00
CA GLY A 38 2.12 -15.63 -6.63
C GLY A 38 1.17 -14.46 -6.31
N ILE A 39 1.72 -13.33 -5.88
CA ILE A 39 0.97 -12.11 -5.54
C ILE A 39 1.15 -10.98 -6.55
N ALA A 40 1.57 -11.32 -7.78
CA ALA A 40 1.81 -10.36 -8.84
C ALA A 40 0.58 -9.47 -9.17
N HIS A 41 -0.63 -9.98 -8.98
CA HIS A 41 -1.86 -9.21 -9.17
C HIS A 41 -1.95 -8.02 -8.21
N LEU A 42 -1.47 -8.16 -6.97
CA LEU A 42 -1.43 -7.07 -5.99
C LEU A 42 -0.32 -6.05 -6.30
N GLY A 43 0.86 -6.53 -6.71
CA GLY A 43 1.95 -5.64 -7.12
C GLY A 43 1.65 -4.83 -8.37
N LYS A 44 0.96 -5.44 -9.35
CA LYS A 44 0.49 -4.74 -10.55
C LYS A 44 -0.60 -3.72 -10.24
N ASP A 45 -1.52 -4.04 -9.32
CA ASP A 45 -2.51 -3.09 -8.80
C ASP A 45 -1.81 -1.84 -8.22
N ASN A 46 -0.76 -2.05 -7.40
CA ASN A 46 0.07 -0.97 -6.86
C ASN A 46 0.69 -0.13 -7.97
N GLU A 47 1.39 -0.76 -8.91
CA GLU A 47 2.09 -0.06 -9.99
C GLU A 47 1.11 0.75 -10.85
N MET A 48 -0.06 0.19 -11.19
CA MET A 48 -1.09 0.91 -11.92
C MET A 48 -1.60 2.13 -11.16
N GLY A 49 -1.74 2.06 -9.83
CA GLY A 49 -2.08 3.20 -8.98
C GLY A 49 -1.05 4.32 -9.06
N ALA A 50 0.24 3.98 -8.99
CA ALA A 50 1.34 4.93 -9.14
C ALA A 50 1.35 5.58 -10.54
N ARG A 51 1.22 4.76 -11.59
CA ARG A 51 1.16 5.26 -12.98
C ARG A 51 0.00 6.22 -13.20
N MET A 52 -1.17 5.92 -12.64
CA MET A 52 -2.34 6.78 -12.73
C MET A 52 -2.07 8.16 -12.14
N ALA A 53 -1.43 8.23 -10.96
CA ALA A 53 -1.05 9.48 -10.31
C ALA A 53 -0.02 10.26 -11.13
N ILE A 54 1.04 9.61 -11.60
CA ILE A 54 2.10 10.24 -12.41
C ILE A 54 1.54 10.81 -13.72
N ASP A 55 0.68 10.06 -14.42
CA ASP A 55 0.07 10.53 -15.66
C ASP A 55 -0.82 11.76 -15.41
N GLU A 56 -1.59 11.75 -14.32
CA GLU A 56 -2.43 12.89 -13.95
C GLU A 56 -1.61 14.13 -13.57
N LEU A 57 -0.53 13.97 -12.79
CA LEU A 57 0.38 15.05 -12.41
C LEU A 57 1.05 15.67 -13.63
N ASN A 58 1.49 14.85 -14.59
CA ASN A 58 2.08 15.32 -15.85
C ASN A 58 1.04 16.04 -16.72
N ALA A 59 -0.20 15.51 -16.81
CA ALA A 59 -1.28 16.14 -17.56
C ALA A 59 -1.69 17.50 -16.96
N LYS A 60 -1.66 17.65 -15.64
CA LYS A 60 -1.95 18.91 -14.95
C LYS A 60 -0.85 19.96 -15.12
N GLY A 61 0.36 19.59 -15.54
CA GLY A 61 1.48 20.51 -15.70
C GLY A 61 1.92 21.15 -14.37
N VAL A 62 2.05 20.34 -13.33
CA VAL A 62 2.42 20.78 -11.97
C VAL A 62 3.74 21.55 -11.98
N THR A 63 3.81 22.63 -11.20
CA THR A 63 5.04 23.43 -11.00
C THR A 63 5.55 23.27 -9.58
N ILE A 64 6.87 23.20 -9.44
CA ILE A 64 7.58 23.13 -8.15
C ILE A 64 8.64 24.24 -8.14
N GLY A 65 8.57 25.15 -7.16
CA GLY A 65 9.50 26.27 -7.07
C GLY A 65 9.56 27.15 -8.34
N GLY A 66 8.40 27.32 -9.01
CA GLY A 66 8.27 28.12 -10.24
C GLY A 66 8.75 27.42 -11.51
N LYS A 67 9.21 26.16 -11.45
CA LYS A 67 9.60 25.36 -12.62
C LYS A 67 8.54 24.30 -12.92
N LYS A 68 8.24 24.07 -14.21
CA LYS A 68 7.38 22.98 -14.62
C LYS A 68 8.06 21.64 -14.29
N ALA A 69 7.37 20.77 -13.59
CA ALA A 69 7.85 19.45 -13.24
C ALA A 69 7.40 18.41 -14.27
N LYS A 70 8.33 17.55 -14.67
CA LYS A 70 8.07 16.31 -15.42
C LYS A 70 8.34 15.15 -14.48
N PHE A 71 7.29 14.40 -14.13
CA PHE A 71 7.39 13.24 -13.25
C PHE A 71 7.72 11.98 -14.05
N GLU A 72 8.71 11.22 -13.56
CA GLU A 72 9.11 9.93 -14.12
C GLU A 72 8.96 8.85 -13.06
N LEU A 73 8.27 7.75 -13.40
CA LEU A 73 8.11 6.60 -12.52
C LEU A 73 9.20 5.57 -12.80
N LEU A 74 10.02 5.28 -11.79
CA LEU A 74 10.98 4.18 -11.80
C LEU A 74 10.37 3.01 -11.03
N ALA A 75 9.73 2.09 -11.75
CA ALA A 75 9.04 0.92 -11.15
C ALA A 75 9.98 -0.28 -11.13
N GLU A 76 10.06 -0.94 -9.96
CA GLU A 76 10.91 -2.10 -9.71
C GLU A 76 10.10 -3.25 -9.10
N ASP A 77 10.45 -4.47 -9.46
CA ASP A 77 9.86 -5.70 -8.93
C ASP A 77 10.72 -6.25 -7.79
N ASP A 78 10.17 -6.36 -6.60
CA ASP A 78 10.82 -7.03 -5.47
C ASP A 78 10.39 -8.49 -5.27
N ALA A 79 9.47 -9.00 -6.10
CA ALA A 79 8.91 -10.35 -6.04
C ALA A 79 8.39 -10.76 -4.64
N GLY A 80 8.18 -9.80 -3.71
CA GLY A 80 7.89 -10.05 -2.30
C GLY A 80 9.06 -10.64 -1.51
N ASP A 81 10.27 -10.67 -2.09
CA ASP A 81 11.47 -11.22 -1.46
C ASP A 81 12.30 -10.12 -0.78
N PRO A 82 12.62 -10.26 0.53
CA PRO A 82 13.35 -9.24 1.28
C PRO A 82 14.74 -8.91 0.71
N LYS A 83 15.46 -9.89 0.13
CA LYS A 83 16.77 -9.64 -0.47
C LYS A 83 16.63 -8.85 -1.76
N GLN A 84 15.68 -9.21 -2.60
CA GLN A 84 15.40 -8.45 -3.81
C GLN A 84 14.87 -7.05 -3.46
N GLY A 85 14.03 -6.93 -2.42
CA GLY A 85 13.58 -5.65 -1.89
C GLY A 85 14.72 -4.71 -1.52
N THR A 86 15.74 -5.21 -0.83
CA THR A 86 16.95 -4.40 -0.51
C THR A 86 17.78 -4.05 -1.75
N ALA A 87 17.91 -4.98 -2.70
CA ALA A 87 18.67 -4.74 -3.93
C ALA A 87 18.01 -3.65 -4.80
N VAL A 88 16.68 -3.71 -4.99
CA VAL A 88 15.96 -2.67 -5.76
C VAL A 88 15.91 -1.35 -5.02
N ALA A 89 15.86 -1.35 -3.67
CA ALA A 89 15.97 -0.12 -2.89
C ALA A 89 17.31 0.57 -3.14
N GLN A 90 18.42 -0.16 -3.12
CA GLN A 90 19.73 0.42 -3.44
C GLN A 90 19.79 0.95 -4.88
N LYS A 91 19.24 0.21 -5.85
CA LYS A 91 19.14 0.66 -7.25
C LYS A 91 18.39 1.99 -7.40
N LEU A 92 17.30 2.19 -6.65
CA LEU A 92 16.55 3.45 -6.67
C LEU A 92 17.35 4.59 -6.03
N VAL A 93 18.07 4.32 -4.94
CA VAL A 93 19.01 5.30 -4.33
C VAL A 93 20.08 5.72 -5.34
N ASP A 94 20.72 4.77 -6.01
CA ASP A 94 21.75 5.02 -7.02
C ASP A 94 21.19 5.80 -8.23
N SER A 95 19.91 5.59 -8.55
CA SER A 95 19.19 6.33 -9.60
C SER A 95 18.79 7.75 -9.18
N LYS A 96 19.06 8.12 -7.92
CA LYS A 96 18.76 9.45 -7.35
C LYS A 96 17.30 9.81 -7.46
N VAL A 97 16.41 8.91 -7.02
CA VAL A 97 14.99 9.20 -6.94
C VAL A 97 14.72 10.29 -5.90
N ASN A 98 13.71 11.11 -6.14
CA ASN A 98 13.29 12.17 -5.21
C ASN A 98 12.44 11.67 -4.06
N GLY A 99 11.83 10.48 -4.19
CA GLY A 99 11.04 9.81 -3.17
C GLY A 99 10.61 8.44 -3.65
N VAL A 100 10.12 7.61 -2.74
CA VAL A 100 9.70 6.23 -3.03
C VAL A 100 8.29 5.97 -2.52
N ILE A 101 7.45 5.39 -3.39
CA ILE A 101 6.12 4.85 -3.06
C ILE A 101 6.22 3.33 -3.06
N GLY A 102 6.11 2.74 -1.90
CA GLY A 102 6.34 1.30 -1.71
C GLY A 102 7.14 1.04 -0.42
N HIS A 103 7.60 -0.16 -0.19
CA HIS A 103 7.23 -1.39 -0.90
C HIS A 103 5.83 -1.87 -0.51
N LEU A 104 5.33 -2.95 -1.16
CA LEU A 104 4.03 -3.49 -0.81
C LEU A 104 4.11 -4.29 0.49
N ASN A 105 4.95 -5.31 0.54
CA ASN A 105 5.01 -6.24 1.67
C ASN A 105 5.83 -5.68 2.83
N SER A 106 5.41 -5.93 4.07
CA SER A 106 6.17 -5.53 5.26
C SER A 106 7.58 -6.12 5.28
N GLY A 107 7.73 -7.37 4.79
CA GLY A 107 9.03 -8.06 4.72
C GLY A 107 10.04 -7.40 3.78
N THR A 108 9.61 -6.69 2.76
CA THR A 108 10.46 -5.92 1.85
C THR A 108 10.59 -4.46 2.27
N THR A 109 9.50 -3.87 2.80
CA THR A 109 9.44 -2.48 3.24
C THR A 109 10.38 -2.19 4.41
N ILE A 110 10.35 -3.04 5.43
CA ILE A 110 11.13 -2.81 6.66
C ILE A 110 12.64 -2.75 6.40
N PRO A 111 13.28 -3.73 5.74
CA PRO A 111 14.71 -3.64 5.46
C PRO A 111 15.05 -2.53 4.46
N ALA A 112 14.20 -2.27 3.46
CA ALA A 112 14.40 -1.18 2.50
C ALA A 112 14.35 0.20 3.17
N SER A 113 13.54 0.37 4.22
CA SER A 113 13.39 1.65 4.92
C SER A 113 14.71 2.17 5.53
N LYS A 114 15.60 1.26 5.94
CA LYS A 114 16.95 1.65 6.39
C LYS A 114 17.77 2.24 5.25
N ILE A 115 17.74 1.62 4.08
CA ILE A 115 18.49 2.06 2.90
C ILE A 115 18.04 3.46 2.47
N TYR A 116 16.72 3.68 2.39
CA TYR A 116 16.18 5.01 2.07
C TYR A 116 16.46 6.04 3.16
N SER A 117 16.41 5.65 4.44
CA SER A 117 16.73 6.52 5.56
C SER A 117 18.18 6.97 5.54
N ASP A 118 19.13 6.06 5.30
CA ASP A 118 20.55 6.36 5.19
C ASP A 118 20.84 7.31 4.02
N ALA A 119 20.06 7.22 2.94
CA ALA A 119 20.14 8.13 1.79
C ALA A 119 19.33 9.43 1.94
N GLY A 120 18.55 9.58 3.02
CA GLY A 120 17.69 10.74 3.26
C GLY A 120 16.48 10.82 2.33
N ILE A 121 16.08 9.72 1.68
CA ILE A 121 14.98 9.65 0.72
C ILE A 121 13.68 9.29 1.43
N PRO A 122 12.61 10.13 1.38
CA PRO A 122 11.31 9.78 1.92
C PRO A 122 10.68 8.58 1.22
N GLN A 123 10.13 7.68 2.03
CA GLN A 123 9.41 6.48 1.60
C GLN A 123 8.01 6.51 2.17
N ILE A 124 6.99 6.36 1.32
CA ILE A 124 5.60 6.19 1.75
C ILE A 124 5.13 4.79 1.34
N SER A 125 4.89 3.91 2.32
CA SER A 125 4.27 2.62 2.01
C SER A 125 2.75 2.76 1.95
N PRO A 126 2.12 2.30 0.85
CA PRO A 126 0.68 2.31 0.68
C PRO A 126 0.00 1.04 1.23
N SER A 127 0.76 0.08 1.77
CA SER A 127 0.26 -1.27 2.02
C SER A 127 0.97 -2.04 3.14
N ALA A 128 2.23 -1.72 3.48
CA ALA A 128 2.93 -2.43 4.56
C ALA A 128 2.35 -2.06 5.93
N THR A 129 1.76 -3.04 6.60
CA THR A 129 0.99 -2.84 7.83
C THR A 129 1.75 -3.17 9.12
N ASN A 130 2.90 -3.88 9.04
CA ASN A 130 3.65 -4.22 10.25
C ASN A 130 4.13 -2.95 10.99
N PRO A 131 3.82 -2.82 12.30
CA PRO A 131 4.20 -1.65 13.08
C PRO A 131 5.70 -1.35 13.12
N LYS A 132 6.56 -2.34 12.94
CA LYS A 132 8.02 -2.16 12.96
C LYS A 132 8.51 -1.19 11.89
N TYR A 133 7.79 -1.05 10.78
CA TYR A 133 8.18 -0.17 9.69
C TYR A 133 8.39 1.29 10.14
N THR A 134 7.43 1.85 10.87
CA THR A 134 7.46 3.24 11.34
C THR A 134 8.04 3.40 12.75
N ARG A 135 8.25 2.28 13.47
CA ARG A 135 8.78 2.30 14.84
C ARG A 135 10.29 2.05 14.94
N ASN A 136 10.97 1.97 13.78
CA ASN A 136 12.44 1.92 13.73
C ASN A 136 13.12 3.29 13.96
N GLY A 137 12.34 4.37 14.09
CA GLY A 137 12.85 5.72 14.35
C GLY A 137 13.33 6.47 13.10
N TYR A 138 13.13 5.93 11.92
CA TYR A 138 13.48 6.58 10.64
C TYR A 138 12.49 7.69 10.32
N LYS A 139 12.98 8.94 10.21
CA LYS A 139 12.13 10.10 9.91
C LYS A 139 11.66 10.16 8.45
N THR A 140 12.20 9.31 7.60
CA THR A 140 11.87 9.19 6.18
C THR A 140 10.74 8.18 5.90
N ALA A 141 10.31 7.40 6.90
CA ALA A 141 9.34 6.33 6.75
C ALA A 141 7.91 6.79 7.09
N PHE A 142 7.00 6.65 6.12
CA PHE A 142 5.58 7.02 6.25
C PHE A 142 4.66 5.90 5.74
N ARG A 143 3.43 5.85 6.25
CA ARG A 143 2.40 4.89 5.84
C ARG A 143 1.04 5.57 5.73
N VAL A 144 0.31 5.29 4.64
CA VAL A 144 -1.02 5.86 4.37
C VAL A 144 -2.16 4.87 4.64
N VAL A 145 -1.89 3.77 5.32
CA VAL A 145 -2.86 2.73 5.73
C VAL A 145 -2.75 2.45 7.21
N ALA A 146 -3.79 1.86 7.81
CA ALA A 146 -3.76 1.42 9.20
C ALA A 146 -2.73 0.30 9.41
N ASP A 147 -2.15 0.19 10.59
CA ASP A 147 -1.18 -0.85 10.93
C ASP A 147 -1.84 -2.14 11.47
N ASP A 148 -1.03 -3.20 11.65
CA ASP A 148 -1.50 -4.49 12.17
C ASP A 148 -2.10 -4.41 13.57
N THR A 149 -1.69 -3.45 14.40
CA THR A 149 -2.31 -3.22 15.73
C THR A 149 -3.80 -2.90 15.57
N HIS A 150 -4.14 -2.17 14.52
CA HIS A 150 -5.51 -1.85 14.18
C HIS A 150 -6.22 -3.01 13.46
N LEU A 151 -5.59 -3.61 12.43
CA LEU A 151 -6.17 -4.71 11.65
C LEU A 151 -6.41 -5.96 12.50
N GLY A 152 -5.34 -6.51 13.05
CA GLY A 152 -5.39 -7.68 13.93
C GLY A 152 -6.25 -7.42 15.15
N GLY A 153 -6.12 -6.20 15.74
CA GLY A 153 -6.94 -5.76 16.84
C GLY A 153 -8.44 -5.78 16.56
N THR A 154 -8.85 -5.30 15.40
CA THR A 154 -10.26 -5.29 14.97
C THR A 154 -10.77 -6.72 14.75
N LEU A 155 -10.01 -7.54 14.04
CA LEU A 155 -10.39 -8.93 13.75
C LEU A 155 -10.44 -9.80 15.01
N GLY A 156 -9.51 -9.61 15.95
CA GLY A 156 -9.52 -10.35 17.23
C GLY A 156 -10.71 -10.00 18.11
N ARG A 157 -11.07 -8.71 18.20
CA ARG A 157 -12.29 -8.30 18.89
C ARG A 157 -13.54 -8.83 18.19
N TYR A 158 -13.57 -8.81 16.86
CA TYR A 158 -14.66 -9.32 16.07
C TYR A 158 -14.87 -10.83 16.29
N ALA A 159 -13.79 -11.62 16.28
CA ALA A 159 -13.84 -13.04 16.53
C ALA A 159 -14.51 -13.40 17.88
N ILE A 160 -14.23 -12.61 18.94
CA ILE A 160 -14.81 -12.85 20.27
C ILE A 160 -16.18 -12.23 20.42
N LYS A 161 -16.33 -10.96 20.05
CA LYS A 161 -17.57 -10.22 20.37
C LYS A 161 -18.72 -10.51 19.39
N GLU A 162 -18.42 -10.66 18.12
CA GLU A 162 -19.46 -10.86 17.09
C GLU A 162 -19.63 -12.33 16.73
N LEU A 163 -18.53 -13.05 16.46
CA LEU A 163 -18.60 -14.48 16.12
C LEU A 163 -18.78 -15.39 17.34
N LYS A 164 -18.57 -14.87 18.57
CA LYS A 164 -18.65 -15.65 19.81
C LYS A 164 -17.71 -16.86 19.80
N GLY A 165 -16.56 -16.75 19.12
CA GLY A 165 -15.60 -17.83 18.96
C GLY A 165 -15.07 -18.33 20.31
N LYS A 166 -15.20 -19.65 20.53
CA LYS A 166 -14.74 -20.33 21.75
C LYS A 166 -13.43 -21.07 21.51
N SER A 167 -13.27 -21.65 20.32
CA SER A 167 -12.06 -22.35 19.89
C SER A 167 -11.48 -21.62 18.69
N ILE A 168 -10.32 -20.96 18.88
CA ILE A 168 -9.67 -20.14 17.88
C ILE A 168 -8.33 -20.73 17.53
N ALA A 169 -8.08 -21.00 16.26
CA ALA A 169 -6.79 -21.37 15.71
C ALA A 169 -6.15 -20.21 14.97
N VAL A 170 -4.83 -20.10 15.04
CA VAL A 170 -4.05 -19.08 14.34
C VAL A 170 -2.99 -19.76 13.49
N ILE A 171 -2.86 -19.33 12.24
CA ILE A 171 -1.80 -19.74 11.32
C ILE A 171 -1.10 -18.47 10.84
N ASP A 172 0.23 -18.47 10.75
CA ASP A 172 0.99 -17.44 10.06
C ASP A 172 1.94 -18.03 9.02
N ASP A 173 2.33 -17.23 8.01
CA ASP A 173 3.22 -17.65 6.93
C ASP A 173 4.69 -17.36 7.18
N ARG A 174 5.07 -17.00 8.40
CA ARG A 174 6.42 -16.62 8.82
C ARG A 174 7.02 -15.41 8.10
N THR A 175 6.25 -14.69 7.29
CA THR A 175 6.67 -13.37 6.79
C THR A 175 6.54 -12.33 7.91
N ALA A 176 7.22 -11.19 7.74
CA ALA A 176 7.08 -10.09 8.69
C ALA A 176 5.65 -9.57 8.79
N TYR A 177 4.88 -9.59 7.68
CA TYR A 177 3.46 -9.26 7.66
C TYR A 177 2.65 -10.32 8.41
N GLY A 178 2.73 -11.58 7.95
CA GLY A 178 1.88 -12.64 8.48
C GLY A 178 2.05 -12.85 9.98
N GLN A 179 3.28 -12.86 10.48
CA GLN A 179 3.57 -12.91 11.92
C GLN A 179 3.00 -11.68 12.65
N GLY A 180 3.23 -10.48 12.09
CA GLY A 180 2.81 -9.24 12.75
C GLY A 180 1.29 -9.18 12.95
N VAL A 181 0.51 -9.41 11.90
CA VAL A 181 -0.96 -9.35 11.99
C VAL A 181 -1.53 -10.49 12.84
N ALA A 182 -0.92 -11.69 12.80
CA ALA A 182 -1.32 -12.83 13.64
C ALA A 182 -1.05 -12.59 15.13
N GLU A 183 0.09 -11.99 15.47
CA GLU A 183 0.40 -11.59 16.84
C GLU A 183 -0.60 -10.57 17.39
N GLU A 184 -0.93 -9.53 16.62
CA GLU A 184 -1.88 -8.49 17.04
C GLU A 184 -3.31 -9.04 17.12
N PHE A 185 -3.70 -9.96 16.24
CA PHE A 185 -4.96 -10.71 16.35
C PHE A 185 -5.01 -11.50 17.65
N ALA A 186 -3.99 -12.31 17.95
CA ALA A 186 -3.94 -13.14 19.15
C ALA A 186 -3.94 -12.30 20.44
N LYS A 187 -3.24 -11.16 20.47
CA LYS A 187 -3.30 -10.19 21.58
C LYS A 187 -4.73 -9.67 21.80
N ALA A 188 -5.41 -9.30 20.73
CA ALA A 188 -6.78 -8.77 20.81
C ALA A 188 -7.81 -9.83 21.24
N VAL A 189 -7.65 -11.08 20.79
CA VAL A 189 -8.45 -12.22 21.27
C VAL A 189 -8.30 -12.35 22.79
N LYS A 190 -7.08 -12.41 23.30
CA LYS A 190 -6.80 -12.51 24.75
C LYS A 190 -7.35 -11.32 25.53
N ALA A 191 -7.12 -10.09 25.03
CA ALA A 191 -7.64 -8.87 25.66
C ALA A 191 -9.18 -8.81 25.66
N SER A 192 -9.85 -9.53 24.76
CA SER A 192 -11.31 -9.66 24.70
C SER A 192 -11.88 -10.84 25.52
N GLY A 193 -11.05 -11.51 26.31
CA GLY A 193 -11.44 -12.62 27.17
C GLY A 193 -11.45 -14.00 26.50
N GLY A 194 -10.92 -14.09 25.27
CA GLY A 194 -10.75 -15.36 24.56
C GLY A 194 -9.37 -15.99 24.74
N SER A 195 -9.18 -17.15 24.13
CA SER A 195 -7.88 -17.86 24.12
C SER A 195 -7.62 -18.46 22.74
N ILE A 196 -6.35 -18.68 22.44
CA ILE A 196 -5.91 -19.39 21.23
C ILE A 196 -5.78 -20.88 21.59
N ALA A 197 -6.61 -21.71 20.94
CA ALA A 197 -6.65 -23.15 21.15
C ALA A 197 -5.52 -23.88 20.41
N GLU A 198 -5.08 -23.34 19.27
CA GLU A 198 -4.02 -23.91 18.46
C GLU A 198 -3.29 -22.81 17.69
N GLN A 199 -1.97 -22.91 17.61
CA GLN A 199 -1.15 -22.03 16.81
C GLN A 199 -0.24 -22.84 15.90
N GLN A 200 -0.33 -22.60 14.62
CA GLN A 200 0.44 -23.27 13.57
C GLN A 200 1.12 -22.24 12.67
N PHE A 201 2.05 -22.68 11.87
CA PHE A 201 2.72 -21.83 10.90
C PHE A 201 3.00 -22.60 9.61
N THR A 202 3.12 -21.84 8.55
CA THR A 202 3.46 -22.31 7.20
C THR A 202 4.52 -21.40 6.59
N ASN A 203 4.57 -21.29 5.28
CA ASN A 203 5.37 -20.29 4.58
C ASN A 203 4.57 -19.71 3.39
N ASP A 204 5.05 -18.61 2.84
CA ASP A 204 4.42 -17.84 1.77
C ASP A 204 4.39 -18.52 0.41
N LYS A 205 4.98 -19.71 0.28
CA LYS A 205 5.03 -20.55 -0.94
C LYS A 205 4.44 -21.94 -0.74
N ALA A 206 3.90 -22.21 0.45
CA ALA A 206 3.32 -23.50 0.76
C ALA A 206 2.07 -23.79 -0.08
N THR A 207 1.89 -25.04 -0.45
CA THR A 207 0.75 -25.55 -1.22
C THR A 207 0.00 -26.69 -0.54
N ASP A 208 0.63 -27.32 0.47
CA ASP A 208 0.04 -28.37 1.27
C ASP A 208 -0.02 -27.96 2.75
N PHE A 209 -1.21 -28.01 3.31
CA PHE A 209 -1.53 -27.62 4.69
C PHE A 209 -2.13 -28.76 5.49
N THR A 210 -2.15 -29.98 4.92
CA THR A 210 -2.85 -31.15 5.50
C THR A 210 -2.41 -31.40 6.95
N ALA A 211 -1.12 -31.36 7.24
CA ALA A 211 -0.60 -31.62 8.59
C ALA A 211 -1.08 -30.59 9.61
N ILE A 212 -0.92 -29.30 9.31
CA ILE A 212 -1.33 -28.20 10.22
C ILE A 212 -2.86 -28.12 10.37
N LEU A 213 -3.60 -28.33 9.27
CA LEU A 213 -5.04 -28.33 9.30
C LEU A 213 -5.62 -29.54 10.06
N THR A 214 -4.94 -30.70 10.03
CA THR A 214 -5.32 -31.87 10.85
C THR A 214 -5.15 -31.58 12.33
N ALA A 215 -4.05 -30.94 12.74
CA ALA A 215 -3.84 -30.50 14.12
C ALA A 215 -4.92 -29.50 14.57
N ILE A 216 -5.24 -28.53 13.70
CA ILE A 216 -6.29 -27.53 13.96
C ILE A 216 -7.68 -28.19 14.05
N LYS A 217 -7.99 -29.13 13.15
CA LYS A 217 -9.26 -29.87 13.17
C LYS A 217 -9.49 -30.58 14.51
N ALA A 218 -8.45 -31.14 15.12
CA ALA A 218 -8.55 -31.82 16.42
C ALA A 218 -9.01 -30.88 17.56
N LYS A 219 -8.88 -29.56 17.39
CA LYS A 219 -9.36 -28.56 18.36
C LYS A 219 -10.80 -28.11 18.10
N ASN A 220 -11.44 -28.64 17.04
CA ASN A 220 -12.79 -28.26 16.62
C ASN A 220 -12.98 -26.72 16.58
N PRO A 221 -12.25 -25.99 15.72
CA PRO A 221 -12.22 -24.54 15.74
C PRO A 221 -13.52 -23.91 15.24
N ASP A 222 -13.98 -22.86 15.93
CA ASP A 222 -15.01 -21.95 15.44
C ASP A 222 -14.43 -20.93 14.44
N VAL A 223 -13.17 -20.55 14.67
CA VAL A 223 -12.45 -19.54 13.90
C VAL A 223 -11.04 -20.04 13.60
N VAL A 224 -10.63 -19.89 12.35
CA VAL A 224 -9.24 -20.01 11.88
C VAL A 224 -8.81 -18.64 11.39
N PHE A 225 -7.81 -18.04 12.03
CA PHE A 225 -7.16 -16.83 11.55
C PHE A 225 -5.91 -17.20 10.75
N TYR A 226 -5.75 -16.56 9.59
CA TYR A 226 -4.55 -16.70 8.79
C TYR A 226 -3.86 -15.35 8.57
N GLY A 227 -2.63 -15.22 9.02
CA GLY A 227 -1.72 -14.12 8.72
C GLY A 227 -0.86 -14.47 7.51
N GLY A 228 -1.18 -13.87 6.37
CA GLY A 228 -0.49 -14.09 5.10
C GLY A 228 -1.31 -13.60 3.91
N MET A 229 -0.94 -14.05 2.70
CA MET A 229 -1.49 -13.53 1.45
C MET A 229 -2.49 -14.50 0.81
N ASP A 230 -3.34 -13.97 -0.07
CA ASP A 230 -4.41 -14.68 -0.76
C ASP A 230 -3.95 -15.88 -1.61
N ALA A 231 -2.74 -15.81 -2.19
CA ALA A 231 -2.15 -16.89 -2.97
C ALA A 231 -2.00 -18.20 -2.16
N VAL A 232 -1.82 -18.09 -0.84
CA VAL A 232 -1.73 -19.22 0.09
C VAL A 232 -3.09 -19.50 0.75
N ALA A 233 -3.85 -18.44 1.08
CA ALA A 233 -5.16 -18.56 1.71
C ALA A 233 -6.16 -19.35 0.85
N GLY A 234 -6.21 -19.11 -0.47
CA GLY A 234 -7.12 -19.81 -1.37
C GLY A 234 -6.96 -21.33 -1.34
N PRO A 235 -5.76 -21.88 -1.60
CA PRO A 235 -5.45 -23.31 -1.42
C PRO A 235 -5.73 -23.84 -0.01
N MET A 236 -5.45 -23.05 1.04
CA MET A 236 -5.73 -23.43 2.42
C MET A 236 -7.23 -23.61 2.68
N ILE A 237 -8.07 -22.70 2.20
CA ILE A 237 -9.53 -22.80 2.29
C ILE A 237 -10.05 -24.05 1.58
N ARG A 238 -9.47 -24.41 0.41
CA ARG A 238 -9.82 -25.67 -0.29
C ARG A 238 -9.54 -26.88 0.57
N GLN A 239 -8.36 -26.94 1.20
CA GLN A 239 -7.98 -28.06 2.04
C GLN A 239 -8.79 -28.10 3.34
N MET A 240 -9.16 -26.96 3.92
CA MET A 240 -10.12 -26.91 5.03
C MET A 240 -11.45 -27.58 4.66
N LYS A 241 -12.01 -27.26 3.48
CA LYS A 241 -13.25 -27.90 2.99
C LYS A 241 -13.08 -29.40 2.80
N GLN A 242 -11.99 -29.84 2.18
CA GLN A 242 -11.68 -31.26 1.98
C GLN A 242 -11.58 -32.04 3.29
N LEU A 243 -11.02 -31.40 4.32
CA LEU A 243 -10.89 -31.99 5.66
C LEU A 243 -12.16 -31.83 6.52
N GLY A 244 -13.20 -31.18 6.01
CA GLY A 244 -14.44 -30.95 6.75
C GLY A 244 -14.31 -29.96 7.91
N ILE A 245 -13.41 -28.96 7.80
CA ILE A 245 -13.27 -27.88 8.78
C ILE A 245 -14.23 -26.76 8.39
N ASN A 246 -15.32 -26.60 9.14
CA ASN A 246 -16.39 -25.64 8.88
C ASN A 246 -16.23 -24.34 9.71
N ALA A 247 -15.03 -23.95 10.05
CA ALA A 247 -14.74 -22.73 10.79
C ALA A 247 -14.92 -21.48 9.93
N LYS A 248 -15.18 -20.33 10.58
CA LYS A 248 -14.98 -19.02 9.95
C LYS A 248 -13.48 -18.82 9.68
N PHE A 249 -13.15 -18.31 8.51
CA PHE A 249 -11.77 -18.03 8.11
C PHE A 249 -11.54 -16.52 8.12
N LEU A 250 -10.65 -16.06 8.98
CA LEU A 250 -10.35 -14.65 9.16
C LEU A 250 -8.93 -14.33 8.69
N GLY A 251 -8.72 -13.13 8.17
CA GLY A 251 -7.40 -12.63 7.86
C GLY A 251 -7.35 -11.13 7.63
N GLY A 252 -6.15 -10.58 7.56
CA GLY A 252 -5.91 -9.17 7.29
C GLY A 252 -6.14 -8.81 5.82
N ASP A 253 -5.58 -7.67 5.43
CA ASP A 253 -5.70 -7.12 4.09
C ASP A 253 -5.08 -8.02 3.01
N GLY A 254 -4.03 -8.75 3.33
CA GLY A 254 -3.36 -9.68 2.40
C GLY A 254 -4.24 -10.76 1.80
N ILE A 255 -5.36 -11.13 2.45
CA ILE A 255 -6.33 -12.08 1.91
C ILE A 255 -7.59 -11.39 1.33
N CYS A 256 -7.71 -10.08 1.46
CA CYS A 256 -8.95 -9.34 1.18
C CYS A 256 -9.09 -8.94 -0.29
N SER A 257 -8.49 -9.69 -1.21
CA SER A 257 -8.48 -9.41 -2.65
C SER A 257 -9.75 -9.88 -3.37
N GLY A 258 -9.99 -9.32 -4.55
CA GLY A 258 -11.01 -9.81 -5.48
C GLY A 258 -10.69 -11.18 -6.10
N GLU A 259 -9.41 -11.62 -6.06
CA GLU A 259 -8.95 -12.90 -6.60
C GLU A 259 -9.13 -14.09 -5.63
N LEU A 260 -9.32 -13.84 -4.34
CA LEU A 260 -9.45 -14.92 -3.34
C LEU A 260 -10.52 -15.98 -3.69
N PRO A 261 -11.72 -15.61 -4.17
CA PRO A 261 -12.72 -16.61 -4.58
C PRO A 261 -12.26 -17.56 -5.69
N LYS A 262 -11.50 -17.01 -6.65
CA LYS A 262 -10.91 -17.77 -7.75
C LYS A 262 -9.80 -18.69 -7.25
N LEU A 263 -8.92 -18.19 -6.38
CA LEU A 263 -7.85 -18.96 -5.75
C LEU A 263 -8.40 -20.10 -4.87
N ALA A 264 -9.54 -19.89 -4.23
CA ALA A 264 -10.24 -20.90 -3.46
C ALA A 264 -11.02 -21.91 -4.33
N ALA A 265 -11.13 -21.70 -5.64
CA ALA A 265 -11.71 -22.61 -6.63
C ALA A 265 -13.08 -23.18 -6.22
N GLY A 266 -14.02 -22.33 -5.76
CA GLY A 266 -15.36 -22.70 -5.34
C GLY A 266 -15.45 -23.42 -3.98
N ALA A 267 -14.37 -23.46 -3.23
CA ALA A 267 -14.38 -24.05 -1.89
C ALA A 267 -14.95 -23.10 -0.80
N MET A 268 -14.98 -21.81 -1.08
CA MET A 268 -15.41 -20.79 -0.14
C MET A 268 -16.93 -20.69 -0.08
N ALA A 269 -17.52 -20.86 1.10
CA ALA A 269 -18.94 -20.65 1.32
C ALA A 269 -19.24 -19.15 1.56
N ASP A 270 -20.45 -18.72 1.21
CA ASP A 270 -20.91 -17.36 1.47
C ASP A 270 -20.83 -17.02 2.96
N GLY A 271 -20.22 -15.90 3.28
CA GLY A 271 -20.02 -15.44 4.64
C GLY A 271 -19.03 -16.26 5.49
N GLN A 272 -18.32 -17.22 4.90
CA GLN A 272 -17.30 -18.01 5.61
C GLN A 272 -16.03 -17.18 5.88
N VAL A 273 -15.58 -16.42 4.89
CA VAL A 273 -14.37 -15.61 4.99
C VAL A 273 -14.72 -14.21 5.44
N ILE A 274 -13.96 -13.71 6.41
CA ILE A 274 -14.04 -12.33 6.88
C ILE A 274 -12.63 -11.76 6.87
N CYS A 275 -12.43 -10.63 6.21
CA CYS A 275 -11.14 -9.96 6.14
C CYS A 275 -11.24 -8.48 6.46
N ALA A 276 -10.12 -7.87 6.82
CA ALA A 276 -10.04 -6.44 7.10
C ALA A 276 -9.07 -5.78 6.13
N GLU A 277 -9.55 -4.81 5.34
CA GLU A 277 -8.72 -3.91 4.56
C GLU A 277 -8.21 -2.76 5.45
N ALA A 278 -6.95 -2.37 5.28
CA ALA A 278 -6.27 -1.35 6.11
C ALA A 278 -6.64 0.09 5.69
N GLY A 279 -7.88 0.32 5.34
CA GLY A 279 -8.39 1.62 4.92
C GLY A 279 -9.91 1.59 4.77
N GLY A 280 -10.44 2.62 4.13
CA GLY A 280 -11.87 2.71 3.80
C GLY A 280 -12.42 4.12 3.89
N VAL A 281 -13.45 4.38 3.10
CA VAL A 281 -14.12 5.66 3.02
C VAL A 281 -15.61 5.54 3.33
N GLU A 282 -16.18 6.61 3.91
CA GLU A 282 -17.59 6.73 4.24
C GLU A 282 -18.13 8.08 3.77
N GLY A 283 -19.46 8.18 3.77
CA GLY A 283 -20.15 9.44 3.46
C GLY A 283 -19.80 9.97 2.07
N GLU A 284 -19.52 11.25 1.99
CA GLU A 284 -19.23 11.96 0.73
C GLU A 284 -17.97 11.48 0.01
N GLN A 285 -17.00 10.90 0.74
CA GLN A 285 -15.75 10.39 0.15
C GLN A 285 -15.97 9.13 -0.69
N LYS A 286 -17.07 8.40 -0.49
CA LYS A 286 -17.41 7.23 -1.32
C LYS A 286 -17.52 7.57 -2.80
N ALA A 287 -18.09 8.72 -3.15
CA ALA A 287 -18.21 9.14 -4.54
C ALA A 287 -16.85 9.32 -5.23
N GLY A 288 -15.86 9.87 -4.51
CA GLY A 288 -14.49 10.01 -5.02
C GLY A 288 -13.81 8.66 -5.24
N MET A 289 -13.98 7.72 -4.31
CA MET A 289 -13.45 6.36 -4.43
C MET A 289 -14.10 5.60 -5.61
N GLU A 290 -15.42 5.67 -5.76
CA GLU A 290 -16.10 5.03 -6.89
C GLU A 290 -15.69 5.62 -8.24
N LYS A 291 -15.52 6.95 -8.30
CA LYS A 291 -14.96 7.61 -9.49
C LYS A 291 -13.55 7.11 -9.78
N PHE A 292 -12.68 7.03 -8.77
CA PHE A 292 -11.32 6.48 -8.94
C PHE A 292 -11.35 5.07 -9.52
N LYS A 293 -12.17 4.17 -8.98
CA LYS A 293 -12.31 2.79 -9.48
C LYS A 293 -12.78 2.74 -10.92
N ALA A 294 -13.75 3.58 -11.29
CA ALA A 294 -14.25 3.67 -12.67
C ALA A 294 -13.18 4.17 -13.65
N ASP A 295 -12.44 5.20 -13.28
CA ASP A 295 -11.35 5.75 -14.10
C ASP A 295 -10.18 4.76 -14.21
N PHE A 296 -9.84 4.06 -13.13
CA PHE A 296 -8.84 3.00 -13.10
C PHE A 296 -9.21 1.87 -14.06
N LYS A 297 -10.44 1.36 -13.97
CA LYS A 297 -10.94 0.32 -14.87
C LYS A 297 -10.94 0.78 -16.34
N LYS A 298 -11.36 2.00 -16.59
CA LYS A 298 -11.34 2.60 -17.96
C LYS A 298 -9.91 2.67 -18.51
N LYS A 299 -8.94 3.05 -17.68
CA LYS A 299 -7.54 3.24 -18.09
C LYS A 299 -6.79 1.93 -18.30
N PHE A 300 -6.97 0.97 -17.40
CA PHE A 300 -6.15 -0.25 -17.36
C PHE A 300 -6.89 -1.53 -17.76
N GLY A 301 -8.22 -1.48 -17.95
CA GLY A 301 -9.04 -2.66 -18.25
C GLY A 301 -9.12 -3.67 -17.10
N ALA A 302 -8.75 -3.27 -15.89
CA ALA A 302 -8.67 -4.11 -14.70
C ALA A 302 -9.47 -3.47 -13.55
N GLU A 303 -10.01 -4.32 -12.66
CA GLU A 303 -10.60 -3.85 -11.41
C GLU A 303 -9.51 -3.59 -10.37
N VAL A 304 -9.73 -2.62 -9.51
CA VAL A 304 -8.89 -2.40 -8.32
C VAL A 304 -8.93 -3.65 -7.45
N GLN A 305 -7.76 -4.17 -7.08
CA GLN A 305 -7.67 -5.29 -6.14
C GLN A 305 -7.83 -4.80 -4.70
N ILE A 306 -6.87 -4.01 -4.22
CA ILE A 306 -6.90 -3.44 -2.86
C ILE A 306 -6.21 -2.07 -2.84
N TYR A 307 -4.94 -2.00 -3.30
CA TYR A 307 -4.01 -0.95 -2.90
C TYR A 307 -3.88 0.21 -3.89
N ALA A 308 -4.32 0.07 -5.13
CA ALA A 308 -4.17 1.12 -6.15
C ALA A 308 -4.60 2.51 -5.69
N PRO A 309 -5.75 2.72 -4.98
CA PRO A 309 -6.13 4.05 -4.50
C PRO A 309 -5.19 4.60 -3.43
N TYR A 310 -4.62 3.74 -2.58
CA TYR A 310 -3.67 4.15 -1.54
C TYR A 310 -2.30 4.51 -2.15
N VAL A 311 -1.88 3.80 -3.19
CA VAL A 311 -0.66 4.12 -3.96
C VAL A 311 -0.82 5.45 -4.70
N TYR A 312 -1.98 5.66 -5.32
CA TYR A 312 -2.32 6.93 -5.96
C TYR A 312 -2.23 8.08 -4.97
N ASP A 313 -2.90 7.96 -3.82
CA ASP A 313 -2.87 9.00 -2.79
C ASP A 313 -1.48 9.20 -2.19
N ALA A 314 -0.71 8.15 -1.94
CA ALA A 314 0.67 8.26 -1.45
C ALA A 314 1.55 9.05 -2.42
N THR A 315 1.37 8.83 -3.73
CA THR A 315 2.06 9.58 -4.78
C THR A 315 1.65 11.05 -4.79
N MET A 316 0.34 11.30 -4.70
CA MET A 316 -0.21 12.66 -4.69
C MET A 316 0.24 13.45 -3.45
N VAL A 317 0.21 12.82 -2.27
CA VAL A 317 0.68 13.42 -1.00
C VAL A 317 2.16 13.80 -1.06
N MET A 318 2.99 12.92 -1.60
CA MET A 318 4.43 13.19 -1.75
C MET A 318 4.67 14.39 -2.66
N VAL A 319 3.98 14.46 -3.79
CA VAL A 319 4.12 15.57 -4.73
C VAL A 319 3.52 16.87 -4.18
N ASP A 320 2.41 16.80 -3.46
CA ASP A 320 1.83 17.96 -2.77
C ASP A 320 2.82 18.59 -1.77
N ALA A 321 3.52 17.73 -1.01
CA ALA A 321 4.59 18.18 -0.12
C ALA A 321 5.75 18.85 -0.88
N MET A 322 6.15 18.33 -2.05
CA MET A 322 7.15 18.96 -2.89
C MET A 322 6.70 20.33 -3.42
N VAL A 323 5.44 20.45 -3.84
CA VAL A 323 4.84 21.73 -4.29
C VAL A 323 4.83 22.75 -3.17
N LYS A 324 4.35 22.37 -1.97
CA LYS A 324 4.31 23.23 -0.78
C LYS A 324 5.71 23.67 -0.32
N ALA A 325 6.69 22.78 -0.43
CA ALA A 325 8.08 23.08 -0.11
C ALA A 325 8.79 23.92 -1.20
N GLY A 326 8.19 24.06 -2.39
CA GLY A 326 8.83 24.66 -3.56
C GLY A 326 10.06 23.90 -4.03
N SER A 327 10.18 22.59 -3.71
CA SER A 327 11.38 21.81 -4.00
C SER A 327 11.08 20.30 -4.02
N ALA A 328 11.66 19.59 -4.99
CA ALA A 328 11.69 18.13 -5.03
C ALA A 328 12.91 17.52 -4.32
N ASP A 329 13.76 18.34 -3.71
CA ASP A 329 14.88 17.89 -2.88
C ASP A 329 14.34 17.22 -1.60
N PRO A 330 14.66 15.93 -1.35
CA PRO A 330 14.21 15.20 -0.17
C PRO A 330 14.42 15.97 1.15
N ALA A 331 15.56 16.58 1.35
CA ALA A 331 15.86 17.31 2.58
C ALA A 331 14.94 18.53 2.81
N LYS A 332 14.41 19.11 1.72
CA LYS A 332 13.56 20.31 1.79
C LYS A 332 12.09 19.95 1.95
N TYR A 333 11.58 18.93 1.26
CA TYR A 333 10.16 18.59 1.35
C TYR A 333 9.82 17.62 2.48
N LEU A 334 10.76 16.83 2.99
CA LEU A 334 10.54 15.89 4.10
C LEU A 334 9.88 16.54 5.35
N PRO A 335 10.34 17.73 5.82
CA PRO A 335 9.68 18.40 6.95
C PRO A 335 8.24 18.85 6.65
N VAL A 336 7.93 19.11 5.38
CA VAL A 336 6.59 19.48 4.92
C VAL A 336 5.73 18.21 4.86
N LEU A 337 6.23 17.13 4.27
CA LEU A 337 5.56 15.82 4.21
C LEU A 337 5.14 15.33 5.61
N ALA A 338 6.01 15.46 6.61
CA ALA A 338 5.72 15.05 7.98
C ALA A 338 4.55 15.84 8.63
N LYS A 339 4.18 16.99 8.08
CA LYS A 339 3.09 17.85 8.56
C LYS A 339 1.91 17.91 7.60
N GLU A 340 1.88 17.00 6.60
CA GLU A 340 0.82 16.99 5.61
C GLU A 340 -0.57 16.80 6.22
N ASN A 341 -1.53 17.46 5.58
CA ASN A 341 -2.95 17.22 5.74
C ASN A 341 -3.58 17.29 4.34
N TYR A 342 -3.70 16.13 3.72
CA TYR A 342 -4.10 15.97 2.33
C TYR A 342 -5.45 15.28 2.22
N LYS A 343 -6.37 15.83 1.42
CA LYS A 343 -7.68 15.20 1.14
C LYS A 343 -7.56 14.32 -0.09
N GLY A 344 -7.33 13.03 0.13
CA GLY A 344 -7.20 12.01 -0.90
C GLY A 344 -8.51 11.30 -1.24
N VAL A 345 -8.44 10.37 -2.18
CA VAL A 345 -9.57 9.48 -2.55
C VAL A 345 -9.81 8.41 -1.47
N THR A 346 -8.78 8.09 -0.69
CA THR A 346 -8.83 7.13 0.43
C THR A 346 -9.20 7.77 1.76
N GLY A 347 -9.36 9.08 1.82
CA GLY A 347 -9.65 9.83 3.03
C GLY A 347 -8.71 11.00 3.27
N ASN A 348 -8.77 11.56 4.48
CA ASN A 348 -7.81 12.57 4.91
C ASN A 348 -6.51 11.88 5.35
N ILE A 349 -5.39 12.31 4.78
CA ILE A 349 -4.06 11.78 5.05
C ILE A 349 -3.28 12.80 5.85
N SER A 350 -2.94 12.45 7.07
CA SER A 350 -2.01 13.17 7.92
C SER A 350 -1.23 12.15 8.75
N PHE A 351 -0.01 12.51 9.14
CA PHE A 351 0.90 11.59 9.80
C PHE A 351 1.09 11.94 11.27
N ASP A 352 1.28 10.93 12.10
CA ASP A 352 1.73 11.10 13.48
C ASP A 352 3.26 11.30 13.54
N GLU A 353 3.81 11.42 14.75
CA GLU A 353 5.26 11.63 14.95
C GLU A 353 6.14 10.46 14.49
N LYS A 354 5.54 9.28 14.27
CA LYS A 354 6.21 8.07 13.80
C LYS A 354 6.12 7.91 12.29
N GLY A 355 5.25 8.66 11.62
CA GLY A 355 4.96 8.53 10.19
C GLY A 355 3.76 7.62 9.90
N ASP A 356 3.01 7.16 10.90
CA ASP A 356 1.76 6.43 10.72
C ASP A 356 0.61 7.40 10.38
N ILE A 357 -0.35 6.92 9.56
CA ILE A 357 -1.57 7.68 9.28
C ILE A 357 -2.36 7.91 10.57
N LYS A 358 -2.80 9.15 10.79
CA LYS A 358 -3.73 9.46 11.88
C LYS A 358 -5.14 8.99 11.54
N ASN A 359 -5.83 8.38 12.51
CA ASN A 359 -7.21 7.94 12.37
C ASN A 359 -7.45 6.99 11.17
N GLY A 360 -6.47 6.13 10.86
CA GLY A 360 -6.58 5.15 9.79
C GLY A 360 -7.82 4.27 9.94
N ALA A 361 -8.69 4.30 8.93
CA ALA A 361 -9.88 3.45 8.89
C ALA A 361 -9.49 1.98 8.63
N ARG A 362 -10.38 1.06 8.99
CA ARG A 362 -10.34 -0.36 8.62
C ARG A 362 -11.71 -0.75 8.11
N THR A 363 -11.76 -1.49 7.03
CA THR A 363 -13.04 -1.96 6.46
C THR A 363 -13.10 -3.47 6.56
N LEU A 364 -14.14 -3.97 7.24
CA LEU A 364 -14.44 -5.40 7.27
C LEU A 364 -15.21 -5.79 6.01
N TYR A 365 -14.80 -6.88 5.41
CA TYR A 365 -15.44 -7.49 4.25
C TYR A 365 -15.75 -8.97 4.50
N THR A 366 -16.77 -9.44 3.80
CA THR A 366 -17.03 -10.85 3.59
C THR A 366 -17.17 -11.13 2.09
N TYR A 367 -17.41 -12.37 1.74
CA TYR A 367 -17.65 -12.78 0.35
C TYR A 367 -19.00 -13.47 0.22
N LYS A 368 -19.76 -13.05 -0.80
CA LYS A 368 -21.04 -13.65 -1.19
C LYS A 368 -21.14 -13.74 -2.71
N GLY A 369 -21.57 -14.87 -3.22
CA GLY A 369 -21.66 -15.10 -4.67
C GLY A 369 -20.32 -14.88 -5.39
N GLY A 370 -19.20 -15.19 -4.73
CA GLY A 370 -17.85 -14.97 -5.27
C GLY A 370 -17.42 -13.51 -5.36
N LYS A 371 -18.13 -12.58 -4.71
CA LYS A 371 -17.79 -11.15 -4.70
C LYS A 371 -17.52 -10.66 -3.27
N ARG A 372 -16.57 -9.74 -3.14
CA ARG A 372 -16.27 -9.05 -1.88
C ARG A 372 -17.40 -8.08 -1.54
N GLU A 373 -17.96 -8.19 -0.34
CA GLU A 373 -19.05 -7.36 0.16
C GLU A 373 -18.63 -6.64 1.44
N GLN A 374 -18.77 -5.31 1.46
CA GLN A 374 -18.44 -4.49 2.61
C GLN A 374 -19.43 -4.73 3.75
N MET A 375 -18.92 -5.00 4.95
CA MET A 375 -19.70 -5.19 6.18
C MET A 375 -19.75 -3.91 7.02
N ALA A 376 -18.58 -3.34 7.35
CA ALA A 376 -18.47 -2.17 8.20
C ALA A 376 -17.15 -1.44 7.96
N VAL A 377 -17.15 -0.13 8.16
CA VAL A 377 -15.93 0.68 8.32
C VAL A 377 -15.75 0.99 9.80
N VAL A 378 -14.53 0.79 10.31
CA VAL A 378 -14.18 0.97 11.72
C VAL A 378 -13.02 1.98 11.79
N ARG A 379 -13.08 2.90 12.76
CA ARG A 379 -12.02 3.91 13.03
C ARG A 379 -11.43 3.74 14.43
#